data_ab0472092f8e8252b23ab1b833a849a9
#
_entry.id   ab0472092f8e8252b23ab1b833a849a9
#
_cell.length_a   1.000
_cell.length_b   1.000
_cell.length_c   1.000
_cell.angle_alpha   90.00
_cell.angle_beta   90.00
_cell.angle_gamma   90.00
#
_symmetry.space_group_name_H-M   'P 1'
#
loop_
_entity.id
_entity.type
_entity.pdbx_description
1 polymer ?
#
loop_
_entity_poly.entity_id
_entity_poly.type
_entity_poly.pdbx_seq_one_letter_code
_entity_poly.pdbx_strand_id
1 'polypeptide(L)'
;MKRIAFTGLLFLLFTGMAVSQEILALDQAVAIGLANNYGIIMAQNSNQVAHNNASPGNAGMLPEIGVNAGYVNGLSNVNVNVVSGAELNNSNAHSDLITAGVGLSWTLFDGLKMFITYDKLKRLEEMSELSAKITIENTIARIIGSYYEIIRQERVTLIFTEQVLISRFRLELATMRFETGTGSEMEYLKARVELNADVADLSNQQTLFENSKTTLNDLLSRDVNTPFVVQDTILVSKLLQYDSLRSSMKTANRNLLLAIRNKQVGQLELKTARANQWPTLGFYTNFNYYRSETEANFVQYNRNFGPSFGLSLNMKLFDGLNLNREFKNATIALETNDLEIKQIENRLEAYLARIYNDYQNQIQMIGFEHENLLLAKKSMDIAKEGYAVGSISSLQLREVQQDLLTAGTRLVTAEFKAKLTETELLLLSGKLIR
;
A
#
# COMPACT_ATOMS: atom_id res chain seq x y z
N MET A 1 -65.76 -30.38 -39.84
CA MET A 1 -65.35 -29.53 -38.72
C MET A 1 -64.41 -30.36 -37.83
N LYS A 2 -63.10 -30.31 -38.08
CA LYS A 2 -62.09 -31.04 -37.30
C LYS A 2 -61.11 -29.99 -36.75
N ARG A 3 -61.06 -29.87 -35.41
CA ARG A 3 -60.07 -29.08 -34.69
C ARG A 3 -58.78 -29.90 -34.57
N ILE A 4 -57.71 -29.43 -35.18
CA ILE A 4 -56.37 -29.99 -35.04
C ILE A 4 -55.72 -29.23 -33.92
N ALA A 5 -55.43 -29.92 -32.80
CA ALA A 5 -54.62 -29.38 -31.69
C ALA A 5 -53.13 -29.55 -32.02
N PHE A 6 -52.42 -28.42 -32.11
CA PHE A 6 -50.98 -28.36 -32.37
C PHE A 6 -50.26 -28.28 -31.00
N THR A 7 -49.76 -29.42 -30.54
CA THR A 7 -48.95 -29.50 -29.32
C THR A 7 -47.51 -29.12 -29.65
N GLY A 8 -47.15 -27.88 -29.34
CA GLY A 8 -45.77 -27.38 -29.48
C GLY A 8 -44.91 -27.93 -28.31
N LEU A 9 -43.99 -28.81 -28.65
CA LEU A 9 -42.95 -29.34 -27.73
C LEU A 9 -41.86 -28.26 -27.58
N LEU A 10 -41.90 -27.53 -26.46
CA LEU A 10 -40.91 -26.53 -26.11
C LEU A 10 -39.66 -27.27 -25.58
N PHE A 11 -38.65 -27.48 -26.44
CA PHE A 11 -37.34 -28.01 -26.10
C PHE A 11 -36.54 -26.84 -25.42
N LEU A 12 -36.55 -26.80 -24.09
CA LEU A 12 -35.67 -25.93 -23.30
C LEU A 12 -34.24 -26.46 -23.47
N LEU A 13 -33.50 -25.85 -24.38
CA LEU A 13 -32.04 -25.95 -24.47
C LEU A 13 -31.44 -25.29 -23.21
N PHE A 14 -31.22 -26.08 -22.17
CA PHE A 14 -30.28 -25.75 -21.10
C PHE A 14 -28.88 -25.77 -21.72
N THR A 15 -28.46 -24.63 -22.29
CA THR A 15 -27.05 -24.38 -22.54
C THR A 15 -26.39 -24.22 -21.19
N GLY A 16 -25.91 -25.30 -20.61
CA GLY A 16 -24.98 -25.29 -19.51
C GLY A 16 -23.79 -24.41 -19.97
N MET A 17 -23.68 -23.18 -19.48
CA MET A 17 -22.46 -22.42 -19.56
C MET A 17 -21.41 -23.28 -18.83
N ALA A 18 -20.62 -24.03 -19.58
CA ALA A 18 -19.35 -24.54 -19.11
C ALA A 18 -18.55 -23.26 -18.78
N VAL A 19 -18.51 -22.89 -17.50
CA VAL A 19 -17.60 -21.85 -17.00
C VAL A 19 -16.21 -22.45 -17.21
N SER A 20 -15.62 -22.15 -18.38
CA SER A 20 -14.22 -22.41 -18.62
C SER A 20 -13.48 -21.64 -17.52
N GLN A 21 -12.79 -22.33 -16.63
CA GLN A 21 -11.95 -21.67 -15.64
C GLN A 21 -10.92 -20.84 -16.39
N GLU A 22 -10.93 -19.55 -16.13
CA GLU A 22 -9.99 -18.59 -16.72
C GLU A 22 -8.56 -18.96 -16.31
N ILE A 23 -7.67 -19.17 -17.29
CA ILE A 23 -6.24 -19.31 -16.99
C ILE A 23 -5.70 -17.91 -16.75
N LEU A 24 -5.41 -17.60 -15.50
CA LEU A 24 -4.83 -16.31 -15.10
C LEU A 24 -3.30 -16.38 -15.22
N ALA A 25 -2.74 -15.73 -16.23
CA ALA A 25 -1.29 -15.55 -16.33
C ALA A 25 -0.79 -14.48 -15.35
N LEU A 26 0.49 -14.53 -14.96
CA LEU A 26 1.09 -13.56 -14.03
C LEU A 26 0.95 -12.13 -14.53
N ASP A 27 1.24 -11.88 -15.82
CA ASP A 27 1.15 -10.54 -16.41
C ASP A 27 -0.29 -10.00 -16.38
N GLN A 28 -1.28 -10.87 -16.58
CA GLN A 28 -2.70 -10.50 -16.45
C GLN A 28 -3.06 -10.18 -14.99
N ALA A 29 -2.58 -10.98 -14.03
CA ALA A 29 -2.79 -10.70 -12.61
C ALA A 29 -2.21 -9.34 -12.22
N VAL A 30 -0.99 -9.03 -12.67
CA VAL A 30 -0.35 -7.72 -12.46
C VAL A 30 -1.17 -6.61 -13.11
N ALA A 31 -1.63 -6.78 -14.35
CA ALA A 31 -2.43 -5.78 -15.05
C ALA A 31 -3.77 -5.49 -14.32
N ILE A 32 -4.47 -6.53 -13.87
CA ILE A 32 -5.71 -6.39 -13.08
C ILE A 32 -5.43 -5.65 -11.77
N GLY A 33 -4.37 -6.02 -11.05
CA GLY A 33 -3.99 -5.38 -9.81
C GLY A 33 -3.62 -3.91 -10.00
N LEU A 34 -2.89 -3.57 -11.06
CA LEU A 34 -2.55 -2.18 -11.40
C LEU A 34 -3.79 -1.33 -11.68
N ALA A 35 -4.81 -1.92 -12.30
CA ALA A 35 -6.04 -1.21 -12.67
C ALA A 35 -7.00 -1.03 -11.47
N ASN A 36 -7.12 -2.04 -10.61
CA ASN A 36 -8.22 -2.13 -9.66
C ASN A 36 -7.79 -2.02 -8.19
N ASN A 37 -6.51 -2.24 -7.85
CA ASN A 37 -6.08 -2.27 -6.45
C ASN A 37 -6.32 -0.94 -5.75
N TYR A 38 -7.13 -0.95 -4.70
CA TYR A 38 -7.51 0.25 -3.96
C TYR A 38 -6.31 0.99 -3.36
N GLY A 39 -5.26 0.29 -2.95
CA GLY A 39 -4.03 0.91 -2.44
C GLY A 39 -3.32 1.74 -3.50
N ILE A 40 -3.29 1.26 -4.75
CA ILE A 40 -2.74 2.00 -5.89
C ILE A 40 -3.60 3.22 -6.22
N ILE A 41 -4.92 3.07 -6.28
CA ILE A 41 -5.86 4.17 -6.54
C ILE A 41 -5.74 5.25 -5.46
N MET A 42 -5.69 4.87 -4.19
CA MET A 42 -5.49 5.82 -3.08
C MET A 42 -4.14 6.55 -3.17
N ALA A 43 -3.08 5.85 -3.58
CA ALA A 43 -1.77 6.48 -3.77
C ALA A 43 -1.76 7.47 -4.94
N GLN A 44 -2.45 7.17 -6.04
CA GLN A 44 -2.66 8.07 -7.18
C GLN A 44 -3.48 9.30 -6.78
N ASN A 45 -4.57 9.12 -6.00
CA ASN A 45 -5.37 10.22 -5.48
C ASN A 45 -4.54 11.13 -4.55
N SER A 46 -3.69 10.56 -3.70
CA SER A 46 -2.77 11.33 -2.85
C SER A 46 -1.79 12.15 -3.69
N ASN A 47 -1.28 11.58 -4.79
CA ASN A 47 -0.44 12.31 -5.72
C ASN A 47 -1.20 13.45 -6.42
N GLN A 48 -2.45 13.25 -6.80
CA GLN A 48 -3.30 14.31 -7.37
C GLN A 48 -3.55 15.44 -6.37
N VAL A 49 -3.74 15.12 -5.09
CA VAL A 49 -3.86 16.13 -4.02
C VAL A 49 -2.56 16.94 -3.90
N ALA A 50 -1.40 16.28 -3.93
CA ALA A 50 -0.11 16.97 -3.89
C ALA A 50 0.09 17.89 -5.11
N HIS A 51 -0.31 17.42 -6.30
CA HIS A 51 -0.32 18.21 -7.53
C HIS A 51 -1.21 19.47 -7.40
N ASN A 52 -2.44 19.33 -6.92
CA ASN A 52 -3.36 20.45 -6.70
C ASN A 52 -2.80 21.46 -5.69
N ASN A 53 -2.06 20.98 -4.68
CA ASN A 53 -1.40 21.82 -3.68
C ASN A 53 -0.18 22.56 -4.23
N ALA A 54 0.46 22.09 -5.30
CA ALA A 54 1.63 22.72 -5.93
C ALA A 54 1.23 23.89 -6.81
N SER A 55 0.50 24.85 -6.24
CA SER A 55 -0.06 26.01 -6.95
C SER A 55 0.49 27.34 -6.42
N PRO A 56 0.59 28.39 -7.29
CA PRO A 56 0.99 29.72 -6.87
C PRO A 56 0.05 30.30 -5.78
N GLY A 57 -1.24 29.97 -5.82
CA GLY A 57 -2.20 30.41 -4.80
C GLY A 57 -1.86 29.86 -3.43
N ASN A 58 -1.61 28.54 -3.32
CA ASN A 58 -1.22 27.89 -2.06
C ASN A 58 0.17 28.36 -1.56
N ALA A 59 1.02 28.84 -2.46
CA ALA A 59 2.32 29.44 -2.11
C ALA A 59 2.20 30.88 -1.60
N GLY A 60 1.01 31.50 -1.64
CA GLY A 60 0.78 32.89 -1.21
C GLY A 60 1.20 33.95 -2.23
N MET A 61 1.37 33.57 -3.53
CA MET A 61 1.76 34.48 -4.61
C MET A 61 0.59 35.28 -5.19
N LEU A 62 -0.65 34.78 -5.04
CA LEU A 62 -1.84 35.38 -5.61
C LEU A 62 -2.60 36.20 -4.56
N PRO A 63 -3.32 37.25 -5.00
CA PRO A 63 -4.18 38.00 -4.11
C PRO A 63 -5.37 37.17 -3.63
N GLU A 64 -5.83 37.50 -2.43
CA GLU A 64 -7.06 36.98 -1.84
C GLU A 64 -8.16 38.04 -1.91
N ILE A 65 -9.35 37.67 -2.35
CA ILE A 65 -10.52 38.53 -2.39
C ILE A 65 -11.58 37.93 -1.46
N GLY A 66 -12.01 38.73 -0.49
CA GLY A 66 -13.02 38.36 0.48
C GLY A 66 -14.21 39.31 0.47
N VAL A 67 -15.38 38.80 0.84
CA VAL A 67 -16.59 39.58 1.10
C VAL A 67 -16.93 39.40 2.55
N ASN A 68 -17.23 40.52 3.25
CA ASN A 68 -17.70 40.49 4.61
C ASN A 68 -19.03 41.25 4.71
N ALA A 69 -19.96 40.74 5.48
CA ALA A 69 -21.22 41.41 5.85
C ALA A 69 -21.54 41.09 7.30
N GLY A 70 -22.01 42.10 8.03
CA GLY A 70 -22.37 41.97 9.43
C GLY A 70 -23.55 42.85 9.78
N TYR A 71 -24.42 42.34 10.63
CA TYR A 71 -25.47 43.12 11.33
C TYR A 71 -25.31 42.88 12.81
N VAL A 72 -25.23 43.95 13.57
CA VAL A 72 -25.16 43.91 15.04
C VAL A 72 -26.27 44.79 15.57
N ASN A 73 -27.11 44.23 16.39
CA ASN A 73 -28.12 44.93 17.17
C ASN A 73 -27.76 44.81 18.65
N GLY A 74 -27.80 45.90 19.39
CA GLY A 74 -27.41 45.91 20.79
C GLY A 74 -28.21 46.90 21.61
N LEU A 75 -28.35 46.62 22.90
CA LEU A 75 -28.85 47.50 23.91
C LEU A 75 -27.74 47.83 24.89
N SER A 76 -27.51 49.10 25.19
CA SER A 76 -26.49 49.52 26.14
C SER A 76 -26.98 50.66 27.04
N ASN A 77 -26.47 50.70 28.26
CA ASN A 77 -26.65 51.84 29.13
C ASN A 77 -25.45 52.79 28.91
N VAL A 78 -25.74 54.01 28.54
CA VAL A 78 -24.73 54.98 28.12
C VAL A 78 -24.78 56.21 29.03
N ASN A 79 -23.60 56.59 29.52
CA ASN A 79 -23.43 57.84 30.24
C ASN A 79 -22.14 58.50 29.65
N VAL A 80 -22.31 59.53 28.85
CA VAL A 80 -21.24 60.25 28.18
C VAL A 80 -21.28 61.75 28.54
N ASN A 81 -20.20 62.23 29.11
CA ASN A 81 -20.01 63.66 29.40
C ASN A 81 -18.95 64.18 28.42
N VAL A 82 -19.30 65.21 27.66
CA VAL A 82 -18.33 65.86 26.75
C VAL A 82 -17.74 67.15 27.38
N VAL A 83 -16.56 67.52 26.90
CA VAL A 83 -15.78 68.68 27.41
C VAL A 83 -16.57 69.98 27.35
N SER A 84 -17.58 70.09 26.45
CA SER A 84 -18.48 71.26 26.36
C SER A 84 -19.53 71.33 27.48
N GLY A 85 -19.59 70.35 28.39
CA GLY A 85 -20.58 70.27 29.45
C GLY A 85 -21.92 69.62 29.05
N ALA A 86 -22.06 69.12 27.81
CA ALA A 86 -23.22 68.37 27.42
C ALA A 86 -23.14 66.93 27.94
N GLU A 87 -24.21 66.43 28.51
CA GLU A 87 -24.34 65.05 29.05
C GLU A 87 -25.36 64.26 28.21
N LEU A 88 -24.98 63.01 27.88
CA LEU A 88 -25.90 62.03 27.34
C LEU A 88 -26.02 60.88 28.35
N ASN A 89 -27.17 60.72 28.92
CA ASN A 89 -27.51 59.66 29.87
C ASN A 89 -28.73 58.91 29.35
N ASN A 90 -28.50 57.74 28.75
CA ASN A 90 -29.56 56.94 28.14
C ASN A 90 -29.47 55.49 28.63
N SER A 91 -30.57 55.02 29.21
CA SER A 91 -30.67 53.62 29.66
C SER A 91 -31.38 52.81 28.60
N ASN A 92 -30.86 51.62 28.30
CA ASN A 92 -31.32 50.73 27.22
C ASN A 92 -31.27 51.40 25.82
N ALA A 93 -30.25 52.22 25.58
CA ALA A 93 -30.00 52.82 24.28
C ALA A 93 -29.87 51.76 23.19
N HIS A 94 -30.67 51.87 22.15
CA HIS A 94 -30.67 50.94 21.03
C HIS A 94 -29.59 51.30 20.05
N SER A 95 -28.93 50.27 19.48
CA SER A 95 -27.92 50.47 18.45
C SER A 95 -27.99 49.38 17.39
N ASP A 96 -28.04 49.84 16.14
CA ASP A 96 -27.99 49.00 14.95
C ASP A 96 -26.76 49.34 14.12
N LEU A 97 -26.00 48.30 13.78
CA LEU A 97 -24.81 48.43 12.95
C LEU A 97 -24.89 47.47 11.78
N ILE A 98 -24.84 47.99 10.57
CA ILE A 98 -24.73 47.24 9.32
C ILE A 98 -23.34 47.54 8.72
N THR A 99 -22.59 46.47 8.46
CA THR A 99 -21.36 46.55 7.76
C THR A 99 -21.38 45.62 6.55
N ALA A 100 -20.90 46.07 5.42
CA ALA A 100 -20.69 45.22 4.24
C ALA A 100 -19.44 45.69 3.48
N GLY A 101 -18.67 44.76 2.98
CA GLY A 101 -17.47 45.14 2.25
C GLY A 101 -16.92 44.04 1.35
N VAL A 102 -16.15 44.48 0.37
CA VAL A 102 -15.32 43.62 -0.48
C VAL A 102 -13.88 44.08 -0.30
N GLY A 103 -13.01 43.15 0.06
CA GLY A 103 -11.59 43.42 0.28
C GLY A 103 -10.70 42.56 -0.60
N LEU A 104 -9.58 43.13 -1.04
CA LEU A 104 -8.48 42.42 -1.66
C LEU A 104 -7.23 42.60 -0.79
N SER A 105 -6.55 41.49 -0.48
CA SER A 105 -5.24 41.49 0.16
C SER A 105 -4.23 40.77 -0.71
N TRP A 106 -3.02 41.33 -0.86
CA TRP A 106 -1.97 40.74 -1.66
C TRP A 106 -0.62 40.96 -1.03
N THR A 107 0.12 39.88 -0.82
CA THR A 107 1.51 39.96 -0.39
C THR A 107 2.39 40.25 -1.60
N LEU A 108 3.02 41.45 -1.62
CA LEU A 108 3.89 41.85 -2.70
C LEU A 108 5.33 41.38 -2.49
N PHE A 109 5.76 41.31 -1.22
CA PHE A 109 7.08 40.85 -0.83
C PHE A 109 7.05 40.25 0.58
N ASP A 110 7.72 39.14 0.79
CA ASP A 110 7.82 38.43 2.07
C ASP A 110 9.22 37.84 2.30
N GLY A 111 10.25 38.47 1.78
CA GLY A 111 11.61 37.97 1.81
C GLY A 111 11.83 36.81 0.83
N LEU A 112 11.05 36.73 -0.25
CA LEU A 112 11.02 35.65 -1.26
C LEU A 112 10.47 34.33 -0.73
N LYS A 113 9.84 34.31 0.43
CA LYS A 113 9.28 33.12 1.06
C LYS A 113 8.23 32.45 0.18
N MET A 114 7.37 33.20 -0.50
CA MET A 114 6.35 32.67 -1.41
C MET A 114 6.97 31.83 -2.54
N PHE A 115 8.10 32.25 -3.10
CA PHE A 115 8.82 31.51 -4.14
C PHE A 115 9.46 30.23 -3.59
N ILE A 116 10.08 30.32 -2.40
CA ILE A 116 10.64 29.15 -1.68
C ILE A 116 9.52 28.16 -1.34
N THR A 117 8.36 28.66 -0.91
CA THR A 117 7.18 27.82 -0.62
C THR A 117 6.67 27.12 -1.88
N TYR A 118 6.62 27.82 -3.01
CA TYR A 118 6.24 27.21 -4.29
C TYR A 118 7.21 26.10 -4.70
N ASP A 119 8.51 26.33 -4.61
CA ASP A 119 9.52 25.31 -4.86
C ASP A 119 9.37 24.11 -3.89
N LYS A 120 9.08 24.38 -2.61
CA LYS A 120 8.81 23.34 -1.61
C LYS A 120 7.60 22.50 -1.99
N LEU A 121 6.50 23.13 -2.40
CA LEU A 121 5.27 22.43 -2.81
C LEU A 121 5.53 21.52 -4.04
N LYS A 122 6.34 21.98 -5.01
CA LYS A 122 6.77 21.14 -6.13
C LYS A 122 7.61 19.94 -5.68
N ARG A 123 8.52 20.10 -4.70
CA ARG A 123 9.28 18.98 -4.16
C ARG A 123 8.40 18.00 -3.41
N LEU A 124 7.38 18.47 -2.70
CA LEU A 124 6.38 17.62 -2.04
C LEU A 124 5.52 16.84 -3.06
N GLU A 125 5.19 17.44 -4.20
CA GLU A 125 4.55 16.76 -5.33
C GLU A 125 5.44 15.63 -5.87
N GLU A 126 6.73 15.90 -6.17
CA GLU A 126 7.69 14.88 -6.60
C GLU A 126 7.84 13.73 -5.58
N MET A 127 7.82 14.04 -4.28
CA MET A 127 7.85 13.04 -3.21
C MET A 127 6.57 12.19 -3.18
N SER A 128 5.42 12.80 -3.42
CA SER A 128 4.14 12.09 -3.50
C SER A 128 4.11 11.15 -4.72
N GLU A 129 4.63 11.58 -5.85
CA GLU A 129 4.80 10.73 -7.04
C GLU A 129 5.70 9.52 -6.77
N LEU A 130 6.84 9.73 -6.09
CA LEU A 130 7.73 8.64 -5.68
C LEU A 130 7.04 7.68 -4.71
N SER A 131 6.28 8.20 -3.76
CA SER A 131 5.51 7.39 -2.81
C SER A 131 4.45 6.53 -3.51
N ALA A 132 3.76 7.08 -4.52
CA ALA A 132 2.84 6.32 -5.36
C ALA A 132 3.56 5.20 -6.12
N LYS A 133 4.73 5.48 -6.70
CA LYS A 133 5.56 4.46 -7.37
C LYS A 133 6.03 3.36 -6.42
N ILE A 134 6.40 3.68 -5.18
CA ILE A 134 6.74 2.70 -4.14
C ILE A 134 5.53 1.80 -3.84
N THR A 135 4.34 2.38 -3.69
CA THR A 135 3.11 1.61 -3.46
C THR A 135 2.81 0.67 -4.61
N ILE A 136 2.96 1.13 -5.86
CA ILE A 136 2.79 0.30 -7.07
C ILE A 136 3.77 -0.87 -7.07
N GLU A 137 5.08 -0.61 -6.89
CA GLU A 137 6.11 -1.66 -6.90
C GLU A 137 5.90 -2.69 -5.79
N ASN A 138 5.58 -2.25 -4.58
CA ASN A 138 5.27 -3.15 -3.47
C ASN A 138 4.02 -4.00 -3.73
N THR A 139 2.98 -3.41 -4.34
CA THR A 139 1.77 -4.15 -4.70
C THR A 139 2.07 -5.20 -5.77
N ILE A 140 2.86 -4.87 -6.80
CA ILE A 140 3.30 -5.84 -7.81
C ILE A 140 4.10 -6.98 -7.18
N ALA A 141 5.05 -6.67 -6.28
CA ALA A 141 5.81 -7.71 -5.58
C ALA A 141 4.90 -8.64 -4.75
N ARG A 142 3.88 -8.09 -4.09
CA ARG A 142 2.87 -8.87 -3.36
C ARG A 142 2.01 -9.74 -4.30
N ILE A 143 1.59 -9.23 -5.46
CA ILE A 143 0.85 -9.99 -6.47
C ILE A 143 1.71 -11.16 -6.96
N ILE A 144 2.97 -10.91 -7.31
CA ILE A 144 3.92 -11.95 -7.71
C ILE A 144 4.05 -13.01 -6.62
N GLY A 145 4.28 -12.60 -5.37
CA GLY A 145 4.39 -13.52 -4.24
C GLY A 145 3.13 -14.35 -4.01
N SER A 146 1.94 -13.73 -4.05
CA SER A 146 0.66 -14.42 -3.90
C SER A 146 0.37 -15.37 -5.06
N TYR A 147 0.71 -15.00 -6.28
CA TYR A 147 0.57 -15.85 -7.46
C TYR A 147 1.41 -17.12 -7.36
N TYR A 148 2.70 -17.00 -7.00
CA TYR A 148 3.58 -18.15 -6.83
C TYR A 148 3.25 -18.97 -5.57
N GLU A 149 2.64 -18.36 -4.55
CA GLU A 149 2.10 -19.11 -3.41
C GLU A 149 0.97 -20.05 -3.83
N ILE A 150 0.09 -19.66 -4.75
CA ILE A 150 -0.95 -20.53 -5.28
C ILE A 150 -0.32 -21.74 -5.98
N ILE A 151 0.69 -21.53 -6.82
CA ILE A 151 1.41 -22.62 -7.49
C ILE A 151 2.04 -23.57 -6.46
N ARG A 152 2.65 -23.00 -5.42
CA ARG A 152 3.22 -23.80 -4.31
C ARG A 152 2.16 -24.65 -3.63
N GLN A 153 1.03 -24.06 -3.28
CA GLN A 153 -0.07 -24.77 -2.59
C GLN A 153 -0.68 -25.84 -3.50
N GLU A 154 -0.84 -25.59 -4.78
CA GLU A 154 -1.34 -26.55 -5.76
C GLU A 154 -0.43 -27.79 -5.84
N ARG A 155 0.89 -27.57 -6.02
CA ARG A 155 1.87 -28.66 -6.08
C ARG A 155 1.94 -29.45 -4.78
N VAL A 156 1.89 -28.78 -3.63
CA VAL A 156 1.83 -29.46 -2.34
C VAL A 156 0.54 -30.27 -2.21
N THR A 157 -0.60 -29.78 -2.69
CA THR A 157 -1.86 -30.55 -2.72
C THR A 157 -1.76 -31.82 -3.57
N LEU A 158 -1.05 -31.76 -4.72
CA LEU A 158 -0.79 -32.94 -5.53
C LEU A 158 0.08 -33.97 -4.78
N ILE A 159 1.09 -33.52 -4.03
CA ILE A 159 1.94 -34.39 -3.21
C ILE A 159 1.11 -35.10 -2.12
N PHE A 160 0.23 -34.36 -1.42
CA PHE A 160 -0.68 -34.98 -0.41
C PHE A 160 -1.70 -35.90 -1.04
N THR A 161 -2.13 -35.64 -2.28
CA THR A 161 -3.00 -36.55 -3.01
C THR A 161 -2.29 -37.88 -3.30
N GLU A 162 -1.01 -37.82 -3.74
CA GLU A 162 -0.18 -39.02 -3.93
C GLU A 162 0.02 -39.78 -2.61
N GLN A 163 0.22 -39.09 -1.50
CA GLN A 163 0.30 -39.67 -0.16
C GLN A 163 -0.93 -40.49 0.19
N VAL A 164 -2.13 -39.95 -0.03
CA VAL A 164 -3.42 -40.66 0.22
C VAL A 164 -3.52 -41.88 -0.67
N LEU A 165 -3.10 -41.84 -1.94
CA LEU A 165 -3.11 -43.00 -2.84
C LEU A 165 -2.23 -44.11 -2.32
N ILE A 166 -1.02 -43.80 -1.84
CA ILE A 166 -0.11 -44.78 -1.25
C ILE A 166 -0.72 -45.41 0.02
N SER A 167 -1.34 -44.60 0.88
CA SER A 167 -1.99 -45.10 2.10
C SER A 167 -3.22 -45.98 1.82
N ARG A 168 -3.97 -45.67 0.75
CA ARG A 168 -5.06 -46.54 0.27
C ARG A 168 -4.53 -47.90 -0.20
N PHE A 169 -3.49 -47.91 -1.03
CA PHE A 169 -2.82 -49.14 -1.46
C PHE A 169 -2.35 -49.99 -0.27
N ARG A 170 -1.74 -49.33 0.75
CA ARG A 170 -1.30 -50.04 1.96
C ARG A 170 -2.46 -50.62 2.76
N LEU A 171 -3.56 -49.89 2.92
CA LEU A 171 -4.76 -50.39 3.60
C LEU A 171 -5.39 -51.58 2.85
N GLU A 172 -5.46 -51.50 1.52
CA GLU A 172 -6.01 -52.60 0.69
C GLU A 172 -5.22 -53.89 0.90
N LEU A 173 -3.88 -53.84 0.85
CA LEU A 173 -3.05 -55.01 1.11
C LEU A 173 -3.15 -55.53 2.54
N ALA A 174 -3.20 -54.64 3.55
CA ALA A 174 -3.36 -55.01 4.95
C ALA A 174 -4.70 -55.67 5.20
N THR A 175 -5.78 -55.18 4.55
CA THR A 175 -7.13 -55.80 4.62
C THR A 175 -7.12 -57.18 4.02
N MET A 176 -6.57 -57.35 2.81
CA MET A 176 -6.47 -58.63 2.13
C MET A 176 -5.68 -59.67 2.96
N ARG A 177 -4.57 -59.28 3.57
CA ARG A 177 -3.78 -60.17 4.44
C ARG A 177 -4.49 -60.54 5.73
N PHE A 178 -5.23 -59.61 6.33
CA PHE A 178 -6.03 -59.88 7.50
C PHE A 178 -7.17 -60.89 7.19
N GLU A 179 -7.94 -60.68 6.11
CA GLU A 179 -9.04 -61.54 5.68
C GLU A 179 -8.58 -62.96 5.31
N THR A 180 -7.36 -63.09 4.74
CA THR A 180 -6.76 -64.40 4.41
C THR A 180 -6.04 -65.05 5.58
N GLY A 181 -5.98 -64.40 6.75
CA GLY A 181 -5.30 -64.93 7.96
C GLY A 181 -3.78 -64.87 7.90
N THR A 182 -3.21 -64.18 6.91
CA THR A 182 -1.73 -63.99 6.74
C THR A 182 -1.20 -62.72 7.37
N GLY A 183 -2.08 -61.77 7.79
CA GLY A 183 -1.74 -60.52 8.43
C GLY A 183 -2.42 -60.34 9.79
N SER A 184 -1.93 -59.42 10.60
CA SER A 184 -2.51 -59.13 11.93
C SER A 184 -3.61 -58.08 11.85
N GLU A 185 -4.61 -58.18 12.73
CA GLU A 185 -5.64 -57.12 12.91
C GLU A 185 -5.02 -55.76 13.28
N MET A 186 -3.95 -55.77 14.04
CA MET A 186 -3.22 -54.55 14.43
C MET A 186 -2.67 -53.81 13.19
N GLU A 187 -2.12 -54.52 12.19
CA GLU A 187 -1.61 -53.91 10.95
C GLU A 187 -2.75 -53.28 10.15
N TYR A 188 -3.88 -53.96 10.02
CA TYR A 188 -5.09 -53.47 9.38
C TYR A 188 -5.62 -52.19 10.07
N LEU A 189 -5.80 -52.23 11.41
CA LEU A 189 -6.31 -51.09 12.17
C LEU A 189 -5.36 -49.87 12.04
N LYS A 190 -4.04 -50.13 12.14
CA LYS A 190 -3.03 -49.06 11.98
C LYS A 190 -3.05 -48.44 10.60
N ALA A 191 -3.12 -49.26 9.54
CA ALA A 191 -3.20 -48.74 8.17
C ALA A 191 -4.45 -47.87 7.95
N ARG A 192 -5.59 -48.26 8.57
CA ARG A 192 -6.84 -47.49 8.51
C ARG A 192 -6.74 -46.13 9.24
N VAL A 193 -6.12 -46.10 10.44
CA VAL A 193 -5.90 -44.84 11.19
C VAL A 193 -5.00 -43.89 10.41
N GLU A 194 -3.93 -44.41 9.82
CA GLU A 194 -2.99 -43.63 9.07
C GLU A 194 -3.57 -43.07 7.75
N LEU A 195 -4.44 -43.86 7.06
CA LEU A 195 -5.19 -43.35 5.90
C LEU A 195 -6.10 -42.16 6.31
N ASN A 196 -6.82 -42.30 7.43
CA ASN A 196 -7.70 -41.26 7.90
C ASN A 196 -6.91 -39.96 8.23
N ALA A 197 -5.71 -40.09 8.81
CA ALA A 197 -4.82 -38.96 9.06
C ALA A 197 -4.36 -38.29 7.74
N ASP A 198 -3.91 -39.08 6.76
CA ASP A 198 -3.49 -38.57 5.45
C ASP A 198 -4.62 -37.86 4.68
N VAL A 199 -5.86 -38.37 4.79
CA VAL A 199 -7.06 -37.73 4.21
C VAL A 199 -7.37 -36.42 4.90
N ALA A 200 -7.24 -36.36 6.24
CA ALA A 200 -7.43 -35.12 6.98
C ALA A 200 -6.36 -34.05 6.60
N ASP A 201 -5.10 -34.48 6.46
CA ASP A 201 -4.00 -33.59 6.02
C ASP A 201 -4.23 -33.06 4.60
N LEU A 202 -4.70 -33.92 3.66
CA LEU A 202 -5.08 -33.48 2.32
C LEU A 202 -6.21 -32.45 2.35
N SER A 203 -7.23 -32.64 3.20
CA SER A 203 -8.34 -31.69 3.34
C SER A 203 -7.88 -30.35 3.86
N ASN A 204 -6.97 -30.35 4.84
CA ASN A 204 -6.34 -29.11 5.34
C ASN A 204 -5.55 -28.40 4.24
N GLN A 205 -4.78 -29.16 3.47
CA GLN A 205 -3.97 -28.62 2.37
C GLN A 205 -4.85 -28.04 1.24
N GLN A 206 -5.96 -28.67 0.90
CA GLN A 206 -6.94 -28.14 -0.05
C GLN A 206 -7.52 -26.80 0.44
N THR A 207 -7.81 -26.70 1.74
CA THR A 207 -8.25 -25.42 2.34
C THR A 207 -7.20 -24.32 2.20
N LEU A 208 -5.92 -24.62 2.43
CA LEU A 208 -4.82 -23.66 2.24
C LEU A 208 -4.70 -23.22 0.79
N PHE A 209 -4.87 -24.13 -0.16
CA PHE A 209 -4.88 -23.82 -1.59
C PHE A 209 -6.02 -22.86 -1.95
N GLU A 210 -7.25 -23.11 -1.54
CA GLU A 210 -8.40 -22.23 -1.81
C GLU A 210 -8.24 -20.86 -1.11
N ASN A 211 -7.73 -20.83 0.12
CA ASN A 211 -7.42 -19.59 0.82
C ASN A 211 -6.37 -18.74 0.09
N SER A 212 -5.39 -19.38 -0.55
CA SER A 212 -4.37 -18.66 -1.35
C SER A 212 -4.98 -17.99 -2.58
N LYS A 213 -5.99 -18.62 -3.24
CA LYS A 213 -6.75 -17.99 -4.34
C LYS A 213 -7.57 -16.80 -3.85
N THR A 214 -8.26 -16.95 -2.72
CA THR A 214 -9.02 -15.88 -2.08
C THR A 214 -8.10 -14.67 -1.79
N THR A 215 -6.90 -14.93 -1.28
CA THR A 215 -5.90 -13.89 -0.99
C THR A 215 -5.45 -13.14 -2.26
N LEU A 216 -5.25 -13.84 -3.37
CA LEU A 216 -4.92 -13.17 -4.63
C LEU A 216 -6.11 -12.37 -5.16
N ASN A 217 -7.33 -12.88 -5.11
CA ASN A 217 -8.52 -12.14 -5.52
C ASN A 217 -8.71 -10.85 -4.73
N ASP A 218 -8.52 -10.89 -3.40
CA ASP A 218 -8.54 -9.69 -2.55
C ASP A 218 -7.46 -8.68 -2.98
N LEU A 219 -6.24 -9.16 -3.21
CA LEU A 219 -5.14 -8.29 -3.66
C LEU A 219 -5.38 -7.67 -5.05
N LEU A 220 -6.10 -8.38 -5.92
CA LEU A 220 -6.55 -7.88 -7.22
C LEU A 220 -7.80 -6.99 -7.13
N SER A 221 -8.40 -6.84 -5.95
CA SER A 221 -9.64 -6.09 -5.69
C SER A 221 -10.78 -6.52 -6.62
N ARG A 222 -10.94 -7.84 -6.80
CA ARG A 222 -12.06 -8.47 -7.49
C ARG A 222 -12.88 -9.34 -6.54
N ASP A 223 -14.00 -9.91 -6.99
CA ASP A 223 -14.77 -10.82 -6.15
C ASP A 223 -13.88 -11.95 -5.64
N VAL A 224 -13.86 -12.14 -4.33
CA VAL A 224 -12.99 -13.10 -3.62
C VAL A 224 -13.24 -14.55 -4.03
N ASN A 225 -14.42 -14.85 -4.56
CA ASN A 225 -14.82 -16.19 -5.02
C ASN A 225 -14.62 -16.38 -6.54
N THR A 226 -14.03 -15.41 -7.26
CA THR A 226 -13.79 -15.56 -8.70
C THR A 226 -12.92 -16.78 -8.96
N PRO A 227 -13.43 -17.78 -9.72
CA PRO A 227 -12.67 -19.00 -10.02
C PRO A 227 -11.61 -18.72 -11.08
N PHE A 228 -10.41 -19.25 -10.89
CA PHE A 228 -9.32 -19.20 -11.86
C PHE A 228 -8.31 -20.33 -11.63
N VAL A 229 -7.48 -20.58 -12.63
CA VAL A 229 -6.35 -21.50 -12.59
C VAL A 229 -5.07 -20.73 -12.92
N VAL A 230 -3.96 -21.04 -12.27
CA VAL A 230 -2.65 -20.44 -12.54
C VAL A 230 -1.81 -21.35 -13.44
N GLN A 231 -0.77 -20.79 -14.08
CA GLN A 231 0.21 -21.60 -14.82
C GLN A 231 1.16 -22.28 -13.82
N ASP A 232 1.29 -23.60 -13.90
CA ASP A 232 2.07 -24.43 -12.96
C ASP A 232 3.58 -24.39 -13.27
N THR A 233 4.20 -23.21 -13.25
CA THR A 233 5.65 -23.13 -13.49
C THR A 233 6.29 -22.01 -12.67
N ILE A 234 7.25 -22.37 -11.79
CA ILE A 234 8.09 -21.42 -11.07
C ILE A 234 9.44 -21.32 -11.78
N LEU A 235 9.60 -20.28 -12.59
CA LEU A 235 10.88 -20.00 -13.26
C LEU A 235 11.70 -19.04 -12.39
N VAL A 236 12.87 -19.49 -11.93
CA VAL A 236 13.81 -18.69 -11.14
C VAL A 236 15.03 -18.37 -12.01
N SER A 237 15.42 -17.11 -12.09
CA SER A 237 16.64 -16.67 -12.77
C SER A 237 17.87 -17.10 -11.95
N LYS A 238 18.86 -17.71 -12.60
CA LYS A 238 20.13 -18.11 -11.95
C LYS A 238 21.26 -17.07 -12.14
N LEU A 239 20.96 -15.91 -12.77
CA LEU A 239 21.97 -14.99 -13.30
C LEU A 239 22.04 -13.64 -12.56
N LEU A 240 21.44 -13.51 -11.36
CA LEU A 240 21.52 -12.27 -10.61
C LEU A 240 22.93 -12.09 -10.03
N GLN A 241 23.55 -10.94 -10.33
CA GLN A 241 24.89 -10.60 -9.85
C GLN A 241 24.82 -9.51 -8.78
N TYR A 242 25.46 -9.75 -7.65
CA TYR A 242 25.45 -8.88 -6.48
C TYR A 242 25.86 -7.44 -6.80
N ASP A 243 26.99 -7.25 -7.50
CA ASP A 243 27.52 -5.90 -7.79
C ASP A 243 26.60 -5.10 -8.73
N SER A 244 25.94 -5.79 -9.68
CA SER A 244 24.95 -5.17 -10.56
C SER A 244 23.70 -4.74 -9.79
N LEU A 245 23.23 -5.54 -8.83
CA LEU A 245 22.09 -5.21 -7.97
C LEU A 245 22.45 -4.05 -7.03
N ARG A 246 23.63 -4.08 -6.42
CA ARG A 246 24.13 -3.05 -5.52
C ARG A 246 24.25 -1.69 -6.21
N SER A 247 24.84 -1.66 -7.39
CA SER A 247 24.99 -0.42 -8.16
C SER A 247 23.63 0.17 -8.56
N SER A 248 22.71 -0.69 -9.02
CA SER A 248 21.34 -0.26 -9.36
C SER A 248 20.57 0.21 -8.14
N MET A 249 20.65 -0.47 -7.00
CA MET A 249 20.00 -0.07 -5.75
C MET A 249 20.41 1.35 -5.34
N LYS A 250 21.69 1.71 -5.42
CA LYS A 250 22.16 3.06 -5.06
C LYS A 250 21.58 4.18 -5.93
N THR A 251 21.20 3.88 -7.15
CA THR A 251 20.73 4.89 -8.11
C THR A 251 19.22 4.84 -8.33
N ALA A 252 18.58 3.68 -8.16
CA ALA A 252 17.20 3.46 -8.56
C ALA A 252 16.27 3.07 -7.40
N ASN A 253 16.80 2.79 -6.19
CA ASN A 253 15.94 2.46 -5.06
C ASN A 253 15.09 3.67 -4.66
N ARG A 254 13.77 3.50 -4.74
CA ARG A 254 12.83 4.61 -4.56
C ARG A 254 12.79 5.14 -3.13
N ASN A 255 13.01 4.29 -2.13
CA ASN A 255 13.07 4.74 -0.73
C ASN A 255 14.30 5.65 -0.49
N LEU A 256 15.43 5.32 -1.11
CA LEU A 256 16.62 6.17 -1.06
C LEU A 256 16.38 7.50 -1.79
N LEU A 257 15.77 7.46 -2.97
CA LEU A 257 15.41 8.67 -3.72
C LEU A 257 14.43 9.54 -2.94
N LEU A 258 13.45 8.95 -2.25
CA LEU A 258 12.51 9.67 -1.38
C LEU A 258 13.23 10.40 -0.24
N ALA A 259 14.18 9.75 0.42
CA ALA A 259 15.00 10.39 1.47
C ALA A 259 15.85 11.55 0.93
N ILE A 260 16.42 11.41 -0.27
CA ILE A 260 17.15 12.49 -0.94
C ILE A 260 16.22 13.67 -1.24
N ARG A 261 14.99 13.43 -1.69
CA ARG A 261 13.98 14.49 -1.90
C ARG A 261 13.57 15.15 -0.59
N ASN A 262 13.41 14.38 0.50
CA ASN A 262 13.13 14.92 1.82
C ASN A 262 14.24 15.91 2.28
N LYS A 263 15.52 15.59 2.07
CA LYS A 263 16.62 16.52 2.31
C LYS A 263 16.47 17.81 1.51
N GLN A 264 16.04 17.75 0.24
CA GLN A 264 15.81 18.95 -0.58
C GLN A 264 14.70 19.84 0.00
N VAL A 265 13.64 19.22 0.54
CA VAL A 265 12.59 19.93 1.29
C VAL A 265 13.18 20.61 2.54
N GLY A 266 14.00 19.90 3.32
CA GLY A 266 14.71 20.47 4.47
C GLY A 266 15.60 21.66 4.11
N GLN A 267 16.26 21.63 2.94
CA GLN A 267 17.03 22.79 2.43
C GLN A 267 16.13 24.01 2.16
N LEU A 268 14.93 23.79 1.63
CA LEU A 268 13.95 24.87 1.40
C LEU A 268 13.37 25.38 2.72
N GLU A 269 13.19 24.53 3.73
CA GLU A 269 12.78 24.94 5.07
C GLU A 269 13.82 25.82 5.76
N LEU A 270 15.10 25.49 5.62
CA LEU A 270 16.19 26.35 6.08
C LEU A 270 16.19 27.72 5.38
N LYS A 271 15.93 27.75 4.05
CA LYS A 271 15.78 29.01 3.30
C LYS A 271 14.55 29.80 3.79
N THR A 272 13.42 29.13 4.10
CA THR A 272 12.22 29.76 4.66
C THR A 272 12.50 30.39 6.02
N ALA A 273 13.24 29.70 6.90
CA ALA A 273 13.65 30.25 8.20
C ALA A 273 14.50 31.52 8.05
N ARG A 274 15.36 31.57 7.03
CA ARG A 274 16.12 32.80 6.69
C ARG A 274 15.23 33.91 6.12
N ALA A 275 14.26 33.56 5.27
CA ALA A 275 13.33 34.50 4.67
C ALA A 275 12.46 35.22 5.72
N ASN A 276 12.13 34.57 6.83
CA ASN A 276 11.38 35.17 7.93
C ASN A 276 12.07 36.36 8.63
N GLN A 277 13.35 36.65 8.33
CA GLN A 277 14.08 37.82 8.83
C GLN A 277 13.80 39.09 8.02
N TRP A 278 13.23 38.96 6.83
CA TRP A 278 12.96 40.09 5.94
C TRP A 278 11.58 40.70 6.23
N PRO A 279 11.39 41.99 5.91
CA PRO A 279 10.07 42.61 6.04
C PRO A 279 9.07 41.99 5.09
N THR A 280 7.79 42.07 5.46
CA THR A 280 6.66 41.71 4.60
C THR A 280 6.00 42.98 4.11
N LEU A 281 5.86 43.13 2.79
CA LEU A 281 5.13 44.22 2.13
C LEU A 281 3.82 43.68 1.59
N GLY A 282 2.71 44.22 2.07
CA GLY A 282 1.36 43.89 1.62
C GLY A 282 0.69 45.09 0.94
N PHE A 283 -0.13 44.78 -0.04
CA PHE A 283 -1.10 45.72 -0.63
C PHE A 283 -2.51 45.26 -0.23
N TYR A 284 -3.33 46.24 0.14
CA TYR A 284 -4.74 45.95 0.40
C TYR A 284 -5.61 47.05 -0.22
N THR A 285 -6.79 46.67 -0.66
CA THR A 285 -7.86 47.56 -1.08
C THR A 285 -9.21 47.00 -0.63
N ASN A 286 -10.06 47.92 -0.14
CA ASN A 286 -11.36 47.55 0.36
C ASN A 286 -12.41 48.54 -0.14
N PHE A 287 -13.58 48.06 -0.47
CA PHE A 287 -14.77 48.90 -0.63
C PHE A 287 -15.73 48.53 0.48
N ASN A 288 -15.94 49.48 1.43
CA ASN A 288 -16.74 49.23 2.62
C ASN A 288 -18.01 50.08 2.60
N TYR A 289 -19.10 49.51 3.07
CA TYR A 289 -20.32 50.16 3.45
C TYR A 289 -20.51 49.99 4.96
N TYR A 290 -20.77 51.12 5.64
CA TYR A 290 -20.98 51.22 7.06
C TYR A 290 -22.22 52.05 7.31
N ARG A 291 -23.22 51.55 8.07
CA ARG A 291 -24.39 52.26 8.57
C ARG A 291 -24.54 51.93 10.03
N SER A 292 -24.57 52.98 10.84
CA SER A 292 -24.83 52.89 12.27
C SER A 292 -25.98 53.81 12.64
N GLU A 293 -26.96 53.26 13.30
CA GLU A 293 -28.04 53.98 13.99
C GLU A 293 -27.90 53.70 15.48
N THR A 294 -27.87 54.73 16.32
CA THR A 294 -27.65 54.52 17.75
C THR A 294 -28.21 55.67 18.59
N GLU A 295 -28.91 55.33 19.62
CA GLU A 295 -29.33 56.24 20.68
C GLU A 295 -28.25 56.44 21.73
N ALA A 296 -27.16 55.69 21.64
CA ALA A 296 -26.04 55.67 22.58
C ALA A 296 -24.97 56.74 22.30
N ASN A 297 -25.18 57.62 21.29
CA ASN A 297 -24.22 58.63 20.91
C ASN A 297 -24.92 59.92 20.46
N PHE A 298 -24.19 61.05 20.49
CA PHE A 298 -24.70 62.34 19.97
C PHE A 298 -24.92 62.27 18.44
N VAL A 299 -24.21 61.46 17.71
CA VAL A 299 -24.43 61.15 16.29
C VAL A 299 -25.33 59.90 16.20
N GLN A 300 -26.63 60.14 16.04
CA GLN A 300 -27.64 59.06 16.02
C GLN A 300 -27.63 58.27 14.72
N TYR A 301 -27.19 58.85 13.62
CA TYR A 301 -27.10 58.18 12.30
C TYR A 301 -25.78 58.50 11.63
N ASN A 302 -25.08 57.45 11.21
CA ASN A 302 -23.85 57.59 10.43
C ASN A 302 -23.89 56.57 9.29
N ARG A 303 -23.68 57.08 8.07
CA ARG A 303 -23.52 56.22 6.89
C ARG A 303 -22.25 56.64 6.15
N ASN A 304 -21.33 55.69 5.97
CA ASN A 304 -20.13 55.88 5.25
C ASN A 304 -19.90 54.76 4.23
N PHE A 305 -19.48 55.06 3.02
CA PHE A 305 -19.13 54.08 2.01
C PHE A 305 -18.06 54.63 1.10
N GLY A 306 -17.21 53.78 0.58
CA GLY A 306 -16.18 54.14 -0.37
C GLY A 306 -15.00 53.20 -0.44
N PRO A 307 -14.13 53.39 -1.45
CA PRO A 307 -12.89 52.62 -1.57
C PRO A 307 -11.83 53.14 -0.60
N SER A 308 -11.03 52.23 -0.10
CA SER A 308 -9.75 52.50 0.58
C SER A 308 -8.68 51.59 0.05
N PHE A 309 -7.47 52.06 -0.07
CA PHE A 309 -6.31 51.28 -0.46
C PHE A 309 -5.10 51.70 0.35
N GLY A 310 -4.18 50.75 0.53
CA GLY A 310 -2.97 51.02 1.31
C GLY A 310 -1.90 49.99 1.10
N LEU A 311 -0.73 50.34 1.56
CA LEU A 311 0.42 49.45 1.68
C LEU A 311 0.71 49.22 3.16
N SER A 312 1.03 48.00 3.53
CA SER A 312 1.48 47.63 4.87
C SER A 312 2.90 47.08 4.81
N LEU A 313 3.80 47.62 5.63
CA LEU A 313 5.14 47.10 5.83
C LEU A 313 5.27 46.59 7.26
N ASN A 314 5.51 45.29 7.41
CA ASN A 314 5.67 44.65 8.71
C ASN A 314 7.08 44.06 8.81
N MET A 315 7.84 44.39 9.86
CA MET A 315 9.15 43.82 10.15
C MET A 315 9.30 43.56 11.64
N LYS A 316 9.72 42.39 12.02
CA LYS A 316 10.04 42.06 13.41
C LYS A 316 11.49 42.50 13.69
N LEU A 317 11.68 43.59 14.44
CA LEU A 317 13.02 44.05 14.82
C LEU A 317 13.62 43.22 15.97
N PHE A 318 12.80 42.76 16.87
CA PHE A 318 13.18 41.88 17.96
C PHE A 318 12.00 40.95 18.30
N ASP A 319 12.25 39.65 18.39
CA ASP A 319 11.23 38.64 18.65
C ASP A 319 11.63 37.67 19.80
N GLY A 320 12.51 38.10 20.69
CA GLY A 320 13.03 37.28 21.77
C GLY A 320 13.98 36.18 21.28
N LEU A 321 14.72 36.42 20.19
CA LEU A 321 15.65 35.48 19.53
C LEU A 321 14.99 34.23 18.92
N ASN A 322 13.67 34.23 18.71
CA ASN A 322 12.95 33.10 18.12
C ASN A 322 13.38 32.83 16.67
N LEU A 323 13.59 33.84 15.85
CA LEU A 323 14.12 33.67 14.48
C LEU A 323 15.48 32.94 14.48
N ASN A 324 16.38 33.30 15.41
CA ASN A 324 17.68 32.63 15.53
C ASN A 324 17.53 31.17 15.97
N ARG A 325 16.61 30.89 16.91
CA ARG A 325 16.26 29.53 17.32
C ARG A 325 15.68 28.71 16.17
N GLU A 326 14.75 29.27 15.39
CA GLU A 326 14.16 28.60 14.21
C GLU A 326 15.23 28.27 13.17
N PHE A 327 16.14 29.20 12.88
CA PHE A 327 17.25 28.96 11.97
C PHE A 327 18.18 27.82 12.45
N LYS A 328 18.56 27.83 13.75
CA LYS A 328 19.38 26.76 14.33
C LYS A 328 18.68 25.40 14.27
N ASN A 329 17.38 25.37 14.58
CA ASN A 329 16.58 24.14 14.52
C ASN A 329 16.47 23.60 13.09
N ALA A 330 16.26 24.48 12.10
CA ALA A 330 16.24 24.08 10.69
C ALA A 330 17.61 23.56 10.20
N THR A 331 18.71 24.10 10.73
CA THR A 331 20.05 23.59 10.43
C THR A 331 20.24 22.18 10.99
N ILE A 332 19.87 21.95 12.24
CA ILE A 332 19.94 20.62 12.88
C ILE A 332 19.02 19.61 12.15
N ALA A 333 17.82 20.04 11.74
CA ALA A 333 16.92 19.19 10.97
C ALA A 333 17.53 18.77 9.63
N LEU A 334 18.24 19.67 8.95
CA LEU A 334 18.94 19.35 7.70
C LEU A 334 20.10 18.36 7.92
N GLU A 335 20.88 18.54 9.01
CA GLU A 335 21.91 17.57 9.40
C GLU A 335 21.32 16.20 9.74
N THR A 336 20.15 16.17 10.37
CA THR A 336 19.40 14.94 10.65
C THR A 336 18.99 14.22 9.36
N ASN A 337 18.49 14.94 8.35
CA ASN A 337 18.15 14.37 7.05
C ASN A 337 19.39 13.73 6.36
N ASP A 338 20.59 14.31 6.53
CA ASP A 338 21.84 13.71 6.03
C ASP A 338 22.19 12.40 6.73
N LEU A 339 21.95 12.32 8.02
CA LEU A 339 22.15 11.08 8.78
C LEU A 339 21.10 10.02 8.42
N GLU A 340 19.86 10.42 8.18
CA GLU A 340 18.79 9.52 7.71
C GLU A 340 19.12 8.89 6.36
N ILE A 341 19.66 9.66 5.40
CA ILE A 341 20.11 9.11 4.11
C ILE A 341 21.19 8.04 4.33
N LYS A 342 22.22 8.34 5.14
CA LYS A 342 23.28 7.37 5.45
C LYS A 342 22.73 6.12 6.15
N GLN A 343 21.79 6.30 7.06
CA GLN A 343 21.14 5.19 7.76
C GLN A 343 20.36 4.30 6.78
N ILE A 344 19.61 4.90 5.83
CA ILE A 344 18.86 4.18 4.81
C ILE A 344 19.83 3.43 3.88
N GLU A 345 20.91 4.06 3.42
CA GLU A 345 21.95 3.41 2.60
C GLU A 345 22.52 2.18 3.30
N ASN A 346 22.96 2.32 4.55
CA ASN A 346 23.50 1.19 5.32
C ASN A 346 22.48 0.06 5.52
N ARG A 347 21.22 0.42 5.80
CA ARG A 347 20.14 -0.56 5.95
C ARG A 347 19.87 -1.31 4.65
N LEU A 348 19.83 -0.60 3.52
CA LEU A 348 19.61 -1.20 2.20
C LEU A 348 20.78 -2.10 1.80
N GLU A 349 22.04 -1.70 2.06
CA GLU A 349 23.21 -2.55 1.80
C GLU A 349 23.19 -3.84 2.64
N ALA A 350 22.91 -3.72 3.93
CA ALA A 350 22.81 -4.90 4.81
C ALA A 350 21.64 -5.82 4.42
N TYR A 351 20.51 -5.23 3.99
CA TYR A 351 19.36 -5.98 3.55
C TYR A 351 19.62 -6.69 2.22
N LEU A 352 20.20 -5.99 1.24
CA LEU A 352 20.61 -6.59 -0.03
C LEU A 352 21.56 -7.79 0.17
N ALA A 353 22.56 -7.64 1.04
CA ALA A 353 23.50 -8.72 1.33
C ALA A 353 22.79 -9.96 1.91
N ARG A 354 21.88 -9.78 2.85
CA ARG A 354 21.12 -10.89 3.45
C ARG A 354 20.24 -11.59 2.41
N ILE A 355 19.43 -10.83 1.66
CA ILE A 355 18.53 -11.43 0.66
C ILE A 355 19.32 -12.10 -0.46
N TYR A 356 20.48 -11.56 -0.85
CA TYR A 356 21.33 -12.20 -1.84
C TYR A 356 21.93 -13.54 -1.35
N ASN A 357 22.35 -13.60 -0.08
CA ASN A 357 22.78 -14.86 0.53
C ASN A 357 21.64 -15.89 0.60
N ASP A 358 20.44 -15.44 1.00
CA ASP A 358 19.25 -16.29 1.01
C ASP A 358 18.92 -16.80 -0.40
N TYR A 359 18.95 -15.92 -1.41
CA TYR A 359 18.75 -16.29 -2.80
C TYR A 359 19.74 -17.36 -3.28
N GLN A 360 21.05 -17.17 -3.04
CA GLN A 360 22.07 -18.15 -3.40
C GLN A 360 21.85 -19.50 -2.68
N ASN A 361 21.53 -19.45 -1.40
CA ASN A 361 21.22 -20.65 -0.64
C ASN A 361 20.02 -21.41 -1.24
N GLN A 362 18.92 -20.69 -1.58
CA GLN A 362 17.74 -21.33 -2.17
C GLN A 362 18.06 -21.96 -3.54
N ILE A 363 18.89 -21.31 -4.37
CA ILE A 363 19.35 -21.90 -5.66
C ILE A 363 20.12 -23.20 -5.44
N GLN A 364 20.97 -23.28 -4.42
CA GLN A 364 21.68 -24.52 -4.07
C GLN A 364 20.71 -25.58 -3.52
N MET A 365 19.78 -25.18 -2.64
CA MET A 365 18.76 -26.07 -2.08
C MET A 365 17.88 -26.71 -3.14
N ILE A 366 17.49 -25.98 -4.20
CA ILE A 366 16.73 -26.54 -5.33
C ILE A 366 17.52 -27.72 -5.95
N GLY A 367 18.83 -27.59 -6.11
CA GLY A 367 19.67 -28.68 -6.65
C GLY A 367 19.66 -29.92 -5.76
N PHE A 368 19.86 -29.75 -4.46
CA PHE A 368 19.86 -30.86 -3.50
C PHE A 368 18.48 -31.52 -3.36
N GLU A 369 17.42 -30.73 -3.26
CA GLU A 369 16.07 -31.26 -3.06
C GLU A 369 15.52 -31.92 -4.34
N HIS A 370 15.97 -31.48 -5.53
CA HIS A 370 15.64 -32.17 -6.78
C HIS A 370 16.25 -33.59 -6.81
N GLU A 371 17.52 -33.74 -6.41
CA GLU A 371 18.18 -35.05 -6.29
C GLU A 371 17.50 -35.92 -5.22
N ASN A 372 17.21 -35.32 -4.03
CA ASN A 372 16.52 -36.02 -2.95
C ASN A 372 15.15 -36.54 -3.38
N LEU A 373 14.36 -35.74 -4.10
CA LEU A 373 13.04 -36.16 -4.61
C LEU A 373 13.17 -37.34 -5.61
N LEU A 374 14.19 -37.30 -6.50
CA LEU A 374 14.44 -38.38 -7.44
C LEU A 374 14.76 -39.70 -6.71
N LEU A 375 15.62 -39.63 -5.69
CA LEU A 375 16.01 -40.79 -4.87
C LEU A 375 14.80 -41.29 -4.03
N ALA A 376 14.04 -40.39 -3.44
CA ALA A 376 12.84 -40.74 -2.64
C ALA A 376 11.77 -41.42 -3.51
N LYS A 377 11.53 -40.95 -4.75
CA LYS A 377 10.61 -41.63 -5.69
C LYS A 377 11.07 -43.03 -6.01
N LYS A 378 12.35 -43.22 -6.35
CA LYS A 378 12.88 -44.56 -6.60
C LYS A 378 12.81 -45.48 -5.38
N SER A 379 13.11 -44.97 -4.20
CA SER A 379 12.98 -45.69 -2.94
C SER A 379 11.51 -46.09 -2.69
N MET A 380 10.54 -45.21 -2.99
CA MET A 380 9.11 -45.49 -2.85
C MET A 380 8.64 -46.60 -3.80
N ASP A 381 9.09 -46.61 -5.06
CA ASP A 381 8.77 -47.67 -6.02
C ASP A 381 9.26 -49.02 -5.52
N ILE A 382 10.52 -49.12 -5.08
CA ILE A 382 11.10 -50.34 -4.50
C ILE A 382 10.32 -50.75 -3.24
N ALA A 383 9.98 -49.82 -2.38
CA ALA A 383 9.27 -50.09 -1.14
C ALA A 383 7.83 -50.60 -1.39
N LYS A 384 7.14 -50.07 -2.39
CA LYS A 384 5.80 -50.55 -2.80
C LYS A 384 5.86 -52.01 -3.27
N GLU A 385 6.82 -52.34 -4.14
CA GLU A 385 7.02 -53.71 -4.60
C GLU A 385 7.40 -54.66 -3.46
N GLY A 386 8.36 -54.27 -2.62
CA GLY A 386 8.78 -55.04 -1.45
C GLY A 386 7.64 -55.30 -0.45
N TYR A 387 6.78 -54.31 -0.20
CA TYR A 387 5.62 -54.45 0.66
C TYR A 387 4.56 -55.39 0.02
N ALA A 388 4.33 -55.29 -1.29
CA ALA A 388 3.40 -56.16 -1.98
C ALA A 388 3.78 -57.65 -1.88
N VAL A 389 5.07 -57.98 -1.98
CA VAL A 389 5.58 -59.36 -1.85
C VAL A 389 5.89 -59.79 -0.41
N GLY A 390 5.74 -58.85 0.56
CA GLY A 390 5.98 -59.13 1.99
C GLY A 390 7.43 -59.12 2.44
N SER A 391 8.37 -58.59 1.62
CA SER A 391 9.81 -58.51 1.95
C SER A 391 10.14 -57.31 2.84
N ILE A 392 9.25 -56.29 2.93
CA ILE A 392 9.36 -55.17 3.86
C ILE A 392 8.11 -55.01 4.68
N SER A 393 8.24 -54.41 5.86
CA SER A 393 7.14 -54.18 6.79
C SER A 393 6.31 -52.91 6.42
N SER A 394 5.07 -52.85 6.92
CA SER A 394 4.21 -51.66 6.80
C SER A 394 4.85 -50.41 7.39
N LEU A 395 5.68 -50.55 8.45
CA LEU A 395 6.40 -49.42 9.07
C LEU A 395 7.46 -48.85 8.12
N GLN A 396 8.26 -49.73 7.49
CA GLN A 396 9.29 -49.33 6.52
C GLN A 396 8.66 -48.63 5.30
N LEU A 397 7.55 -49.13 4.77
CA LEU A 397 6.82 -48.47 3.70
C LEU A 397 6.33 -47.07 4.13
N ARG A 398 5.83 -46.93 5.38
CA ARG A 398 5.42 -45.64 5.92
C ARG A 398 6.56 -44.63 6.05
N GLU A 399 7.74 -45.09 6.49
CA GLU A 399 8.93 -44.25 6.59
C GLU A 399 9.34 -43.70 5.21
N VAL A 400 9.46 -44.55 4.20
CA VAL A 400 9.76 -44.15 2.81
C VAL A 400 8.69 -43.23 2.22
N GLN A 401 7.43 -43.45 2.58
CA GLN A 401 6.30 -42.59 2.21
C GLN A 401 6.46 -41.16 2.80
N GLN A 402 6.87 -41.04 4.06
CA GLN A 402 7.13 -39.75 4.70
C GLN A 402 8.36 -39.05 4.11
N ASP A 403 9.40 -39.78 3.73
CA ASP A 403 10.57 -39.24 3.06
C ASP A 403 10.20 -38.64 1.69
N LEU A 404 9.34 -39.32 0.91
CA LEU A 404 8.83 -38.81 -0.37
C LEU A 404 8.02 -37.52 -0.19
N LEU A 405 7.07 -37.50 0.79
CA LEU A 405 6.31 -36.30 1.13
C LEU A 405 7.22 -35.14 1.49
N THR A 406 8.20 -35.41 2.34
CA THR A 406 9.15 -34.39 2.84
C THR A 406 10.03 -33.84 1.71
N ALA A 407 10.60 -34.72 0.88
CA ALA A 407 11.43 -34.31 -0.26
C ALA A 407 10.63 -33.47 -1.28
N GLY A 408 9.41 -33.90 -1.59
CA GLY A 408 8.53 -33.16 -2.50
C GLY A 408 8.16 -31.78 -1.98
N THR A 409 7.74 -31.66 -0.73
CA THR A 409 7.37 -30.40 -0.12
C THR A 409 8.55 -29.45 0.06
N ARG A 410 9.76 -29.96 0.35
CA ARG A 410 10.99 -29.17 0.43
C ARG A 410 11.39 -28.59 -0.91
N LEU A 411 11.35 -29.37 -2.00
CA LEU A 411 11.66 -28.88 -3.34
C LEU A 411 10.76 -27.72 -3.74
N VAL A 412 9.44 -27.91 -3.65
CA VAL A 412 8.47 -26.86 -4.01
C VAL A 412 8.65 -25.61 -3.14
N THR A 413 8.95 -25.79 -1.86
CA THR A 413 9.21 -24.68 -0.94
C THR A 413 10.50 -23.93 -1.28
N ALA A 414 11.57 -24.64 -1.70
CA ALA A 414 12.83 -24.02 -2.12
C ALA A 414 12.65 -23.21 -3.41
N GLU A 415 11.95 -23.75 -4.42
CA GLU A 415 11.60 -23.04 -5.65
C GLU A 415 10.80 -21.76 -5.36
N PHE A 416 9.78 -21.85 -4.53
CA PHE A 416 8.97 -20.70 -4.13
C PHE A 416 9.80 -19.63 -3.40
N LYS A 417 10.59 -20.02 -2.40
CA LYS A 417 11.47 -19.10 -1.65
C LYS A 417 12.51 -18.45 -2.56
N ALA A 418 13.11 -19.21 -3.50
CA ALA A 418 14.02 -18.65 -4.48
C ALA A 418 13.36 -17.58 -5.35
N LYS A 419 12.10 -17.79 -5.75
CA LYS A 419 11.34 -16.80 -6.53
C LYS A 419 10.98 -15.55 -5.72
N LEU A 420 10.63 -15.71 -4.45
CA LEU A 420 10.39 -14.57 -3.56
C LEU A 420 11.65 -13.73 -3.36
N THR A 421 12.79 -14.36 -3.06
CA THR A 421 14.07 -13.63 -2.89
C THR A 421 14.54 -12.98 -4.19
N GLU A 422 14.33 -13.61 -5.34
CA GLU A 422 14.55 -13.00 -6.67
C GLU A 422 13.71 -11.72 -6.85
N THR A 423 12.40 -11.81 -6.57
CA THR A 423 11.46 -10.69 -6.69
C THR A 423 11.89 -9.54 -5.78
N GLU A 424 12.31 -9.84 -4.57
CA GLU A 424 12.75 -8.86 -3.58
C GLU A 424 14.08 -8.19 -3.98
N LEU A 425 15.04 -8.94 -4.54
CA LEU A 425 16.28 -8.39 -5.10
C LEU A 425 15.99 -7.43 -6.25
N LEU A 426 15.03 -7.76 -7.13
CA LEU A 426 14.62 -6.90 -8.23
C LEU A 426 13.91 -5.65 -7.71
N LEU A 427 13.05 -5.75 -6.70
CA LEU A 427 12.40 -4.62 -6.04
C LEU A 427 13.43 -3.68 -5.40
N LEU A 428 14.37 -4.22 -4.62
CA LEU A 428 15.43 -3.44 -3.97
C LEU A 428 16.30 -2.69 -4.98
N SER A 429 16.60 -3.32 -6.11
CA SER A 429 17.43 -2.73 -7.17
C SER A 429 16.67 -1.80 -8.11
N GLY A 430 15.34 -1.61 -7.91
CA GLY A 430 14.48 -0.82 -8.80
C GLY A 430 14.32 -1.40 -10.21
N LYS A 431 14.47 -2.73 -10.36
CA LYS A 431 14.39 -3.46 -11.64
C LYS A 431 13.13 -4.32 -11.77
N LEU A 432 12.20 -4.25 -10.81
CA LEU A 432 11.00 -5.07 -10.82
C LEU A 432 10.05 -4.71 -11.96
N ILE A 433 9.97 -3.41 -12.27
CA ILE A 433 9.20 -2.87 -13.39
C ILE A 433 10.20 -2.33 -14.41
N ARG A 434 10.17 -2.84 -15.63
CA ARG A 434 10.93 -2.31 -16.76
C ARG A 434 10.08 -1.43 -17.65
#